data_b2581618d6fbd125f1093bfdbc0bed33
#
_entry.id   b2581618d6fbd125f1093bfdbc0bed33
#
_cell.length_a   1.000
_cell.length_b   1.000
_cell.length_c   1.000
_cell.angle_alpha   90.00
_cell.angle_beta   90.00
_cell.angle_gamma   90.00
#
_symmetry.space_group_name_H-M   'P 1'
#
loop_
_entity.id
_entity.type
_entity.pdbx_description
1 polymer ?
#
loop_
_entity_poly.entity_id
_entity_poly.type
_entity_poly.pdbx_seq_one_letter_code
_entity_poly.pdbx_strand_id
1 'polypeptide(L)'
;MKGTTKNMSIRIIADSACDITQVEAKQLNIDVIPLKTIFGEEEFLDGVTLDHKTFYNKLVESDVLPTTSQISPFDYEERYRAAVENGDDVLCITISSKLSGCYQSACIAAEEFPGKVIVVDSLNAAIGERLLIELAISARAEGKRIEEIAALLNEQKQHIRLIALLDTLEYLKKGGRISSASAFAGTLLSIKPVIAIENGEVATLGKARGSKNGNNMLRELVEKSGGINFQMPYALAYTGLSDDLLQKYISDSIALYEGKTDHLPIHCIGSTIGTHAGPGAIAVAFFGNS
;
A
#
# COMPACT_ATOMS: atom_id res chain seq x y z
N MET A 1 -6.94 -12.11 -45.79
CA MET A 1 -6.28 -12.66 -44.59
C MET A 1 -6.70 -11.77 -43.42
N LYS A 2 -7.65 -12.21 -42.58
CA LYS A 2 -7.99 -11.52 -41.32
C LYS A 2 -6.89 -11.90 -40.34
N GLY A 3 -6.00 -10.97 -40.05
CA GLY A 3 -5.04 -11.14 -38.98
C GLY A 3 -5.82 -11.24 -37.64
N THR A 4 -5.81 -12.40 -37.03
CA THR A 4 -6.18 -12.58 -35.64
C THR A 4 -5.19 -11.73 -34.83
N THR A 5 -5.61 -10.52 -34.41
CA THR A 5 -4.94 -9.79 -33.34
C THR A 5 -4.98 -10.73 -32.13
N LYS A 6 -3.85 -11.36 -31.83
CA LYS A 6 -3.63 -12.07 -30.59
C LYS A 6 -3.90 -11.03 -29.49
N ASN A 7 -4.98 -11.18 -28.75
CA ASN A 7 -5.21 -10.36 -27.57
C ASN A 7 -4.01 -10.57 -26.68
N MET A 8 -3.11 -9.59 -26.62
CA MET A 8 -1.96 -9.64 -25.72
C MET A 8 -2.51 -9.60 -24.31
N SER A 9 -2.10 -10.53 -23.47
CA SER A 9 -2.49 -10.51 -22.08
C SER A 9 -1.71 -9.43 -21.35
N ILE A 10 -2.29 -8.88 -20.27
CA ILE A 10 -1.65 -7.86 -19.46
C ILE A 10 -1.19 -8.51 -18.16
N ARG A 11 0.11 -8.48 -17.92
CA ARG A 11 0.70 -8.87 -16.65
C ARG A 11 0.77 -7.63 -15.75
N ILE A 12 0.07 -7.69 -14.60
CA ILE A 12 0.19 -6.66 -13.57
C ILE A 12 1.31 -7.08 -12.63
N ILE A 13 2.27 -6.17 -12.41
CA ILE A 13 3.38 -6.34 -11.48
C ILE A 13 3.28 -5.23 -10.44
N ALA A 14 3.44 -5.56 -9.17
CA ALA A 14 3.46 -4.63 -8.06
C ALA A 14 4.64 -4.90 -7.13
N ASP A 15 4.92 -4.00 -6.21
CA ASP A 15 5.85 -4.26 -5.12
C ASP A 15 5.12 -4.63 -3.81
N SER A 16 5.81 -5.24 -2.86
CA SER A 16 5.18 -5.78 -1.64
C SER A 16 4.70 -4.71 -0.66
N ALA A 17 5.01 -3.44 -0.89
CA ALA A 17 4.47 -2.35 -0.08
C ALA A 17 2.95 -2.17 -0.27
N CYS A 18 2.33 -2.84 -1.25
CA CYS A 18 0.88 -2.90 -1.44
C CYS A 18 0.15 -3.84 -0.46
N ASP A 19 0.88 -4.59 0.36
CA ASP A 19 0.33 -5.57 1.32
C ASP A 19 -0.57 -6.65 0.69
N ILE A 20 -0.35 -6.98 -0.59
CA ILE A 20 -0.92 -8.16 -1.25
C ILE A 20 0.04 -9.33 -1.03
N THR A 21 -0.43 -10.36 -0.35
CA THR A 21 0.40 -11.54 -0.06
C THR A 21 0.70 -12.34 -1.33
N GLN A 22 1.77 -13.15 -1.32
CA GLN A 22 2.13 -14.03 -2.44
C GLN A 22 1.02 -15.03 -2.79
N VAL A 23 0.19 -15.42 -1.81
CA VAL A 23 -0.97 -16.31 -2.00
C VAL A 23 -2.08 -15.56 -2.74
N GLU A 24 -2.43 -14.35 -2.28
CA GLU A 24 -3.42 -13.49 -2.95
C GLU A 24 -2.96 -13.11 -4.37
N ALA A 25 -1.68 -12.77 -4.56
CA ALA A 25 -1.12 -12.42 -5.86
C ALA A 25 -1.36 -13.52 -6.90
N LYS A 26 -1.15 -14.78 -6.53
CA LYS A 26 -1.46 -15.94 -7.39
C LYS A 26 -2.95 -16.05 -7.72
N GLN A 27 -3.82 -15.81 -6.74
CA GLN A 27 -5.28 -15.86 -6.95
C GLN A 27 -5.76 -14.72 -7.85
N LEU A 28 -5.14 -13.53 -7.74
CA LEU A 28 -5.43 -12.34 -8.52
C LEU A 28 -4.75 -12.34 -9.91
N ASN A 29 -3.90 -13.34 -10.18
CA ASN A 29 -3.10 -13.43 -11.40
C ASN A 29 -2.25 -12.17 -11.64
N ILE A 30 -1.49 -11.79 -10.61
CA ILE A 30 -0.51 -10.71 -10.62
C ILE A 30 0.82 -11.20 -10.04
N ASP A 31 1.88 -10.44 -10.24
CA ASP A 31 3.17 -10.68 -9.61
C ASP A 31 3.45 -9.59 -8.57
N VAL A 32 3.90 -9.98 -7.39
CA VAL A 32 4.33 -9.05 -6.33
C VAL A 32 5.80 -9.29 -6.04
N ILE A 33 6.63 -8.28 -6.31
CA ILE A 33 8.07 -8.31 -6.06
C ILE A 33 8.32 -7.91 -4.60
N PRO A 34 8.98 -8.75 -3.79
CA PRO A 34 9.22 -8.43 -2.39
C PRO A 34 10.29 -7.36 -2.23
N LEU A 35 10.02 -6.34 -1.41
CA LEU A 35 11.05 -5.46 -0.86
C LEU A 35 11.85 -6.24 0.20
N LYS A 36 13.01 -5.69 0.57
CA LYS A 36 13.83 -6.23 1.66
C LYS A 36 13.56 -5.49 2.96
N THR A 37 13.46 -6.26 4.06
CA THR A 37 13.50 -5.77 5.43
C THR A 37 14.77 -6.27 6.08
N ILE A 38 15.53 -5.39 6.73
CA ILE A 38 16.88 -5.66 7.22
C ILE A 38 16.93 -5.42 8.73
N PHE A 39 17.25 -6.46 9.49
CA PHE A 39 17.49 -6.40 10.93
C PHE A 39 18.99 -6.58 11.21
N GLY A 40 19.69 -5.48 11.45
CA GLY A 40 21.16 -5.52 11.60
C GLY A 40 21.84 -6.00 10.31
N GLU A 41 22.39 -7.24 10.32
CA GLU A 41 23.02 -7.87 9.14
C GLU A 41 22.10 -8.88 8.44
N GLU A 42 20.93 -9.18 9.01
CA GLU A 42 20.01 -10.17 8.44
C GLU A 42 19.04 -9.50 7.45
N GLU A 43 19.06 -9.98 6.21
CA GLU A 43 18.14 -9.54 5.15
C GLU A 43 17.00 -10.53 4.97
N PHE A 44 15.78 -10.01 4.87
CA PHE A 44 14.57 -10.78 4.64
C PHE A 44 13.78 -10.22 3.47
N LEU A 45 13.09 -11.08 2.74
CA LEU A 45 12.13 -10.72 1.70
C LEU A 45 10.73 -10.65 2.30
N ASP A 46 10.10 -9.48 2.20
CA ASP A 46 8.77 -9.20 2.75
C ASP A 46 7.70 -10.17 2.21
N GLY A 47 7.00 -10.85 3.13
CA GLY A 47 5.97 -11.83 2.80
C GLY A 47 6.48 -13.12 2.13
N VAL A 48 7.82 -13.32 1.99
CA VAL A 48 8.44 -14.50 1.40
C VAL A 48 9.29 -15.24 2.42
N THR A 49 10.33 -14.61 2.94
CA THR A 49 11.19 -15.18 4.00
C THR A 49 10.91 -14.60 5.38
N LEU A 50 10.03 -13.60 5.46
CA LEU A 50 9.58 -12.96 6.68
C LEU A 50 8.06 -12.79 6.63
N ASP A 51 7.33 -13.65 7.32
CA ASP A 51 5.88 -13.51 7.48
C ASP A 51 5.52 -12.45 8.54
N HIS A 52 4.25 -12.02 8.55
CA HIS A 52 3.74 -10.97 9.44
C HIS A 52 4.01 -11.28 10.92
N LYS A 53 3.71 -12.50 11.36
CA LYS A 53 3.86 -12.88 12.77
C LYS A 53 5.32 -12.84 13.21
N THR A 54 6.20 -13.42 12.41
CA THR A 54 7.65 -13.44 12.67
C THR A 54 8.21 -12.02 12.67
N PHE A 55 7.77 -11.17 11.72
CA PHE A 55 8.18 -9.77 11.66
C PHE A 55 7.81 -9.01 12.94
N TYR A 56 6.53 -9.04 13.36
CA TYR A 56 6.11 -8.25 14.53
C TYR A 56 6.68 -8.78 15.83
N ASN A 57 6.89 -10.08 15.99
CA ASN A 57 7.62 -10.63 17.12
C ASN A 57 9.06 -10.09 17.15
N LYS A 58 9.78 -10.18 16.01
CA LYS A 58 11.15 -9.70 15.90
C LYS A 58 11.25 -8.18 16.10
N LEU A 59 10.27 -7.41 15.61
CA LEU A 59 10.22 -5.95 15.78
C LEU A 59 10.08 -5.53 17.24
N VAL A 60 9.27 -6.26 18.03
CA VAL A 60 9.05 -5.96 19.46
C VAL A 60 10.24 -6.42 20.32
N GLU A 61 10.89 -7.53 19.96
CA GLU A 61 12.03 -8.10 20.70
C GLU A 61 13.37 -7.41 20.37
N SER A 62 13.46 -6.71 19.24
CA SER A 62 14.71 -6.12 18.78
C SER A 62 14.97 -4.75 19.41
N ASP A 63 16.17 -4.55 19.94
CA ASP A 63 16.66 -3.23 20.39
C ASP A 63 16.97 -2.29 19.23
N VAL A 64 17.18 -2.84 18.02
CA VAL A 64 17.49 -2.09 16.80
C VAL A 64 16.32 -2.16 15.84
N LEU A 65 15.81 -1.00 15.45
CA LEU A 65 14.74 -0.95 14.45
C LEU A 65 15.25 -1.42 13.09
N PRO A 66 14.44 -2.20 12.36
CA PRO A 66 14.79 -2.62 11.01
C PRO A 66 14.80 -1.43 10.04
N THR A 67 15.43 -1.64 8.90
CA THR A 67 15.39 -0.75 7.74
C THR A 67 14.80 -1.49 6.54
N THR A 68 14.39 -0.74 5.51
CA THR A 68 13.89 -1.30 4.26
C THR A 68 14.78 -0.90 3.10
N SER A 69 14.86 -1.75 2.08
CA SER A 69 15.58 -1.47 0.84
C SER A 69 14.63 -1.56 -0.34
N GLN A 70 14.76 -0.61 -1.28
CA GLN A 70 14.01 -0.64 -2.54
C GLN A 70 14.38 -1.86 -3.40
N ILE A 71 13.49 -2.23 -4.31
CA ILE A 71 13.75 -3.22 -5.35
C ILE A 71 14.75 -2.63 -6.37
N SER A 72 15.73 -3.41 -6.79
CA SER A 72 16.73 -2.98 -7.77
C SER A 72 16.13 -2.92 -9.19
N PRO A 73 16.70 -2.13 -10.13
CA PRO A 73 16.31 -2.19 -11.54
C PRO A 73 16.45 -3.59 -12.13
N PHE A 74 17.46 -4.34 -11.72
CA PHE A 74 17.71 -5.71 -12.18
C PHE A 74 16.55 -6.65 -11.79
N ASP A 75 16.04 -6.57 -10.55
CA ASP A 75 14.93 -7.42 -10.11
C ASP A 75 13.63 -7.12 -10.87
N TYR A 76 13.39 -5.84 -11.22
CA TYR A 76 12.27 -5.46 -12.10
C TYR A 76 12.49 -5.98 -13.53
N GLU A 77 13.69 -5.82 -14.08
CA GLU A 77 14.03 -6.27 -15.44
C GLU A 77 13.79 -7.76 -15.62
N GLU A 78 14.21 -8.59 -14.66
CA GLU A 78 13.97 -10.04 -14.71
C GLU A 78 12.47 -10.36 -14.79
N ARG A 79 11.63 -9.66 -14.02
CA ARG A 79 10.17 -9.86 -14.03
C ARG A 79 9.55 -9.39 -15.34
N TYR A 80 9.97 -8.24 -15.85
CA TYR A 80 9.49 -7.72 -17.12
C TYR A 80 9.88 -8.65 -18.27
N ARG A 81 11.12 -9.11 -18.31
CA ARG A 81 11.63 -10.03 -19.33
C ARG A 81 10.81 -11.33 -19.36
N ALA A 82 10.57 -11.94 -18.20
CA ALA A 82 9.78 -13.16 -18.11
C ALA A 82 8.34 -12.97 -18.63
N ALA A 83 7.70 -11.84 -18.33
CA ALA A 83 6.37 -11.53 -18.83
C ALA A 83 6.35 -11.25 -20.33
N VAL A 84 7.28 -10.43 -20.84
CA VAL A 84 7.36 -10.07 -22.27
C VAL A 84 7.71 -11.29 -23.14
N GLU A 85 8.60 -12.17 -22.68
CA GLU A 85 8.91 -13.43 -23.37
C GLU A 85 7.71 -14.37 -23.42
N ASN A 86 6.84 -14.34 -22.43
CA ASN A 86 5.56 -15.05 -22.44
C ASN A 86 4.52 -14.43 -23.41
N GLY A 87 4.78 -13.23 -23.93
CA GLY A 87 3.94 -12.50 -24.86
C GLY A 87 2.97 -11.52 -24.20
N ASP A 88 3.19 -11.18 -22.94
CA ASP A 88 2.38 -10.23 -22.17
C ASP A 88 2.91 -8.80 -22.37
N ASP A 89 2.00 -7.81 -22.27
CA ASP A 89 2.37 -6.44 -21.95
C ASP A 89 2.35 -6.27 -20.42
N VAL A 90 3.22 -5.42 -19.89
CA VAL A 90 3.43 -5.27 -18.45
C VAL A 90 2.90 -3.93 -17.94
N LEU A 91 1.99 -3.97 -16.97
CA LEU A 91 1.59 -2.83 -16.17
C LEU A 91 2.21 -2.95 -14.78
N CYS A 92 3.23 -2.13 -14.51
CA CYS A 92 3.88 -2.10 -13.20
C CYS A 92 3.32 -0.96 -12.35
N ILE A 93 2.87 -1.27 -11.14
CA ILE A 93 2.34 -0.29 -10.16
C ILE A 93 3.26 -0.36 -8.96
N THR A 94 3.75 0.79 -8.50
CA THR A 94 4.73 0.85 -7.40
C THR A 94 4.24 1.72 -6.26
N ILE A 95 4.80 1.49 -5.07
CA ILE A 95 4.72 2.45 -3.96
C ILE A 95 5.12 3.85 -4.44
N SER A 96 4.59 4.87 -3.78
CA SER A 96 4.90 6.28 -4.08
C SER A 96 6.39 6.53 -4.27
N SER A 97 6.72 7.22 -5.36
CA SER A 97 8.08 7.71 -5.67
C SER A 97 8.65 8.68 -4.61
N LYS A 98 7.79 9.23 -3.76
CA LYS A 98 8.17 10.09 -2.63
C LYS A 98 8.58 9.30 -1.38
N LEU A 99 8.19 8.04 -1.29
CA LEU A 99 8.46 7.17 -0.14
C LEU A 99 9.59 6.17 -0.41
N SER A 100 9.77 5.76 -1.68
CA SER A 100 10.75 4.75 -2.08
C SER A 100 11.30 5.01 -3.47
N GLY A 101 12.52 4.54 -3.74
CA GLY A 101 13.11 4.53 -5.08
C GLY A 101 12.58 3.43 -6.01
N CYS A 102 11.58 2.62 -5.58
CA CYS A 102 11.02 1.54 -6.40
C CYS A 102 10.49 2.04 -7.75
N TYR A 103 9.77 3.16 -7.77
CA TYR A 103 9.29 3.76 -9.01
C TYR A 103 10.43 4.06 -9.99
N GLN A 104 11.50 4.70 -9.52
CA GLN A 104 12.65 5.02 -10.36
C GLN A 104 13.34 3.75 -10.87
N SER A 105 13.51 2.75 -10.01
CA SER A 105 14.09 1.45 -10.40
C SER A 105 13.22 0.76 -11.48
N ALA A 106 11.91 0.77 -11.31
CA ALA A 106 10.95 0.21 -12.26
C ALA A 106 11.00 0.91 -13.62
N CYS A 107 11.12 2.25 -13.63
CA CYS A 107 11.24 3.03 -14.86
C CYS A 107 12.56 2.75 -15.59
N ILE A 108 13.69 2.64 -14.88
CA ILE A 108 14.98 2.29 -15.47
C ILE A 108 14.90 0.92 -16.16
N ALA A 109 14.34 -0.08 -15.47
CA ALA A 109 14.15 -1.41 -16.03
C ALA A 109 13.24 -1.40 -17.27
N ALA A 110 12.23 -0.53 -17.31
CA ALA A 110 11.29 -0.45 -18.43
C ALA A 110 11.92 0.07 -19.73
N GLU A 111 13.06 0.77 -19.67
CA GLU A 111 13.78 1.28 -20.85
C GLU A 111 14.23 0.16 -21.80
N GLU A 112 14.49 -1.05 -21.26
CA GLU A 112 14.84 -2.24 -22.04
C GLU A 112 13.66 -2.87 -22.80
N PHE A 113 12.41 -2.43 -22.52
CA PHE A 113 11.17 -3.01 -23.07
C PHE A 113 10.28 -1.95 -23.71
N PRO A 114 10.74 -1.19 -24.72
CA PRO A 114 9.99 -0.07 -25.29
C PRO A 114 8.63 -0.53 -25.86
N GLY A 115 7.57 0.14 -25.43
CA GLY A 115 6.20 -0.15 -25.86
C GLY A 115 5.59 -1.42 -25.27
N LYS A 116 6.28 -2.07 -24.33
CA LYS A 116 5.82 -3.29 -23.67
C LYS A 116 5.54 -3.14 -22.17
N VAL A 117 6.17 -2.15 -21.54
CA VAL A 117 6.06 -1.91 -20.10
C VAL A 117 5.57 -0.50 -19.86
N ILE A 118 4.52 -0.36 -19.05
CA ILE A 118 4.05 0.92 -18.52
C ILE A 118 4.18 0.89 -17.00
N VAL A 119 4.84 1.90 -16.44
CA VAL A 119 5.03 2.04 -15.00
C VAL A 119 4.12 3.16 -14.48
N VAL A 120 3.40 2.88 -13.41
CA VAL A 120 2.50 3.82 -12.73
C VAL A 120 2.98 4.03 -11.29
N ASP A 121 3.30 5.28 -10.95
CA ASP A 121 3.49 5.72 -9.58
C ASP A 121 2.13 5.79 -8.89
N SER A 122 1.90 5.00 -7.84
CA SER A 122 0.62 5.00 -7.13
C SER A 122 0.37 6.30 -6.36
N LEU A 123 1.41 7.05 -6.04
CA LEU A 123 1.38 8.16 -5.07
C LEU A 123 0.77 7.73 -3.72
N ASN A 124 0.87 6.48 -3.40
CA ASN A 124 0.30 5.85 -2.22
C ASN A 124 1.22 4.76 -1.67
N ALA A 125 0.79 4.09 -0.60
CA ALA A 125 1.47 2.97 0.03
C ALA A 125 0.44 2.05 0.69
N ALA A 126 0.86 0.88 1.14
CA ALA A 126 0.02 -0.04 1.88
C ALA A 126 -1.30 -0.35 1.14
N ILE A 127 -2.40 -0.41 1.89
CA ILE A 127 -3.72 -0.63 1.31
C ILE A 127 -4.17 0.47 0.33
N GLY A 128 -3.57 1.66 0.35
CA GLY A 128 -3.85 2.71 -0.65
C GLY A 128 -3.29 2.37 -2.03
N GLU A 129 -2.09 1.81 -2.11
CA GLU A 129 -1.52 1.25 -3.35
C GLU A 129 -2.32 0.02 -3.81
N ARG A 130 -2.69 -0.86 -2.87
CA ARG A 130 -3.54 -2.02 -3.13
C ARG A 130 -4.83 -1.65 -3.87
N LEU A 131 -5.54 -0.59 -3.45
CA LEU A 131 -6.78 -0.16 -4.12
C LEU A 131 -6.55 0.17 -5.60
N LEU A 132 -5.41 0.78 -5.91
CA LEU A 132 -5.07 1.10 -7.30
C LEU A 132 -4.82 -0.17 -8.12
N ILE A 133 -4.18 -1.18 -7.52
CA ILE A 133 -3.94 -2.49 -8.13
C ILE A 133 -5.28 -3.22 -8.35
N GLU A 134 -6.19 -3.22 -7.38
CA GLU A 134 -7.51 -3.82 -7.50
C GLU A 134 -8.34 -3.16 -8.63
N LEU A 135 -8.23 -1.83 -8.78
CA LEU A 135 -8.83 -1.12 -9.90
C LEU A 135 -8.23 -1.55 -11.25
N ALA A 136 -6.91 -1.75 -11.32
CA ALA A 136 -6.24 -2.25 -12.52
C ALA A 136 -6.70 -3.68 -12.89
N ILE A 137 -6.86 -4.55 -11.89
CA ILE A 137 -7.36 -5.92 -12.08
C ILE A 137 -8.79 -5.90 -12.64
N SER A 138 -9.66 -5.06 -12.10
CA SER A 138 -11.04 -4.90 -12.58
C SER A 138 -11.06 -4.39 -14.02
N ALA A 139 -10.28 -3.36 -14.34
CA ALA A 139 -10.18 -2.80 -15.69
C ALA A 139 -9.60 -3.82 -16.70
N ARG A 140 -8.63 -4.65 -16.29
CA ARG A 140 -8.11 -5.77 -17.08
C ARG A 140 -9.19 -6.80 -17.36
N ALA A 141 -10.01 -7.14 -16.37
CA ALA A 141 -11.11 -8.09 -16.51
C ALA A 141 -12.23 -7.57 -17.45
N GLU A 142 -12.42 -6.26 -17.52
CA GLU A 142 -13.29 -5.59 -18.50
C GLU A 142 -12.72 -5.58 -19.92
N GLY A 143 -11.49 -6.07 -20.13
CA GLY A 143 -10.84 -6.13 -21.44
C GLY A 143 -10.27 -4.81 -21.93
N LYS A 144 -10.03 -3.83 -21.05
CA LYS A 144 -9.36 -2.56 -21.40
C LYS A 144 -7.92 -2.81 -21.83
N ARG A 145 -7.41 -2.00 -22.75
CA ARG A 145 -6.01 -2.02 -23.16
C ARG A 145 -5.13 -1.42 -22.09
N ILE A 146 -3.85 -1.77 -22.10
CA ILE A 146 -2.89 -1.34 -21.08
C ILE A 146 -2.79 0.18 -20.95
N GLU A 147 -2.83 0.91 -22.07
CA GLU A 147 -2.79 2.38 -22.08
C GLU A 147 -4.05 2.97 -21.44
N GLU A 148 -5.21 2.36 -21.65
CA GLU A 148 -6.49 2.79 -21.07
C GLU A 148 -6.49 2.54 -19.57
N ILE A 149 -5.94 1.41 -19.13
CA ILE A 149 -5.79 1.12 -17.70
C ILE A 149 -4.81 2.11 -17.07
N ALA A 150 -3.64 2.32 -17.66
CA ALA A 150 -2.65 3.26 -17.13
C ALA A 150 -3.20 4.71 -17.03
N ALA A 151 -3.97 5.15 -18.02
CA ALA A 151 -4.64 6.45 -18.00
C ALA A 151 -5.66 6.53 -16.86
N LEU A 152 -6.51 5.50 -16.70
CA LEU A 152 -7.49 5.39 -15.62
C LEU A 152 -6.79 5.46 -14.24
N LEU A 153 -5.70 4.70 -14.04
CA LEU A 153 -4.97 4.70 -12.77
C LEU A 153 -4.35 6.07 -12.48
N ASN A 154 -3.77 6.74 -13.49
CA ASN A 154 -3.18 8.06 -13.31
C ASN A 154 -4.22 9.14 -12.96
N GLU A 155 -5.45 9.00 -13.43
CA GLU A 155 -6.57 9.85 -13.04
C GLU A 155 -7.04 9.51 -11.62
N GLN A 156 -7.29 8.23 -11.34
CA GLN A 156 -7.96 7.79 -10.11
C GLN A 156 -7.06 7.80 -8.87
N LYS A 157 -5.74 7.67 -9.00
CA LYS A 157 -4.81 7.64 -7.85
C LYS A 157 -4.90 8.86 -6.94
N GLN A 158 -5.32 10.02 -7.47
CA GLN A 158 -5.50 11.26 -6.69
C GLN A 158 -6.78 11.26 -5.84
N HIS A 159 -7.72 10.38 -6.14
CA HIS A 159 -8.97 10.23 -5.40
C HIS A 159 -8.89 9.20 -4.27
N ILE A 160 -7.79 8.45 -4.17
CA ILE A 160 -7.56 7.53 -3.07
C ILE A 160 -7.22 8.33 -1.81
N ARG A 161 -7.90 8.00 -0.73
CA ARG A 161 -7.63 8.47 0.62
C ARG A 161 -7.11 7.28 1.43
N LEU A 162 -5.94 7.43 2.02
CA LEU A 162 -5.42 6.51 3.04
C LEU A 162 -5.23 7.34 4.30
N ILE A 163 -5.98 7.00 5.35
CA ILE A 163 -5.92 7.67 6.65
C ILE A 163 -5.61 6.61 7.70
N ALA A 164 -4.60 6.86 8.54
CA ALA A 164 -4.15 5.91 9.54
C ALA A 164 -4.00 6.57 10.92
N LEU A 165 -4.41 5.85 11.95
CA LEU A 165 -4.14 6.14 13.35
C LEU A 165 -2.95 5.30 13.78
N LEU A 166 -1.86 5.96 14.19
CA LEU A 166 -0.64 5.29 14.62
C LEU A 166 -0.52 5.29 16.15
N ASP A 167 0.27 4.37 16.67
CA ASP A 167 0.66 4.38 18.07
C ASP A 167 1.63 5.52 18.37
N THR A 168 2.60 5.74 17.48
CA THR A 168 3.65 6.75 17.58
C THR A 168 4.17 7.14 16.19
N LEU A 169 4.82 8.30 16.07
CA LEU A 169 5.56 8.71 14.87
C LEU A 169 7.02 8.23 14.88
N GLU A 170 7.46 7.54 15.91
CA GLU A 170 8.87 7.18 16.09
C GLU A 170 9.41 6.33 14.93
N TYR A 171 8.64 5.35 14.48
CA TYR A 171 9.00 4.46 13.36
C TYR A 171 9.14 5.24 12.04
N LEU A 172 8.18 6.11 11.72
CA LEU A 172 8.25 6.99 10.55
C LEU A 172 9.45 7.93 10.61
N LYS A 173 9.74 8.49 11.80
CA LYS A 173 10.86 9.39 12.01
C LYS A 173 12.20 8.68 11.83
N LYS A 174 12.39 7.53 12.48
CA LYS A 174 13.63 6.73 12.37
C LYS A 174 13.80 6.17 10.95
N GLY A 175 12.70 5.82 10.28
CA GLY A 175 12.69 5.37 8.89
C GLY A 175 12.89 6.50 7.86
N GLY A 176 12.88 7.77 8.27
CA GLY A 176 13.06 8.92 7.37
C GLY A 176 11.90 9.21 6.43
N ARG A 177 10.68 8.67 6.67
CA ARG A 177 9.49 8.87 5.83
C ARG A 177 8.48 9.84 6.46
N ILE A 178 8.96 10.78 7.29
CA ILE A 178 8.16 11.77 8.02
C ILE A 178 8.32 13.20 7.46
N SER A 179 8.46 13.38 6.16
CA SER A 179 8.88 14.65 5.53
C SER A 179 8.15 15.91 6.03
N SER A 180 6.83 15.92 6.06
CA SER A 180 6.03 17.09 6.51
C SER A 180 5.51 16.98 7.94
N ALA A 181 5.55 15.78 8.53
CA ALA A 181 5.07 15.53 9.90
C ALA A 181 6.11 15.87 10.99
N SER A 182 7.31 16.33 10.62
CA SER A 182 8.44 16.60 11.53
C SER A 182 8.19 17.67 12.61
N ALA A 183 7.20 18.54 12.41
CA ALA A 183 6.82 19.58 13.38
C ALA A 183 6.18 19.04 14.68
N PHE A 184 5.85 17.74 14.74
CA PHE A 184 5.12 17.13 15.85
C PHE A 184 5.96 16.20 16.74
N ALA A 185 7.29 16.27 16.65
CA ALA A 185 8.21 15.45 17.42
C ALA A 185 8.32 15.88 18.90
N GLY A 186 7.26 15.67 19.66
CA GLY A 186 7.25 15.81 21.11
C GLY A 186 6.70 14.54 21.75
N THR A 187 7.52 13.88 22.57
CA THR A 187 7.14 12.68 23.34
C THR A 187 6.14 13.03 24.44
N LEU A 188 4.86 13.15 24.10
CA LEU A 188 3.79 13.15 25.09
C LEU A 188 3.18 11.75 25.14
N LEU A 189 3.32 11.11 26.29
CA LEU A 189 2.73 9.79 26.55
C LEU A 189 1.23 9.81 26.19
N SER A 190 0.77 8.77 25.49
CA SER A 190 -0.64 8.58 25.09
C SER A 190 -1.15 9.49 23.96
N ILE A 191 -0.31 10.20 23.23
CA ILE A 191 -0.70 10.91 22.01
C ILE A 191 -0.66 9.94 20.82
N LYS A 192 -1.80 9.79 20.16
CA LYS A 192 -1.98 8.98 18.94
C LYS A 192 -2.04 9.91 17.72
N PRO A 193 -1.04 9.89 16.84
CA PRO A 193 -1.08 10.68 15.62
C PRO A 193 -2.03 10.05 14.58
N VAL A 194 -2.73 10.91 13.85
CA VAL A 194 -3.48 10.53 12.66
C VAL A 194 -2.76 11.11 11.45
N ILE A 195 -2.42 10.25 10.51
CA ILE A 195 -1.71 10.59 9.28
C ILE A 195 -2.55 10.26 8.04
N ALA A 196 -2.17 10.83 6.91
CA ALA A 196 -2.62 10.43 5.58
C ALA A 196 -1.43 10.36 4.62
N ILE A 197 -1.66 9.74 3.46
CA ILE A 197 -0.79 9.94 2.30
C ILE A 197 -1.41 11.04 1.45
N GLU A 198 -0.71 12.16 1.32
CA GLU A 198 -1.11 13.31 0.51
C GLU A 198 -0.04 13.62 -0.51
N ASN A 199 -0.40 13.64 -1.79
CA ASN A 199 0.53 13.85 -2.91
C ASN A 199 1.76 12.91 -2.88
N GLY A 200 1.57 11.69 -2.39
CA GLY A 200 2.60 10.67 -2.30
C GLY A 200 3.47 10.73 -1.04
N GLU A 201 3.24 11.65 -0.12
CA GLU A 201 4.02 11.82 1.12
C GLU A 201 3.17 11.62 2.36
N VAL A 202 3.81 11.28 3.49
CA VAL A 202 3.13 11.21 4.79
C VAL A 202 2.83 12.63 5.29
N ALA A 203 1.55 12.92 5.48
CA ALA A 203 1.05 14.13 6.09
C ALA A 203 0.42 13.83 7.46
N THR A 204 0.62 14.70 8.45
CA THR A 204 -0.05 14.60 9.75
C THR A 204 -1.34 15.41 9.73
N LEU A 205 -2.48 14.73 9.86
CA LEU A 205 -3.80 15.34 9.88
C LEU A 205 -4.21 15.81 11.28
N GLY A 206 -3.64 15.20 12.32
CA GLY A 206 -3.97 15.55 13.69
C GLY A 206 -3.33 14.64 14.71
N LYS A 207 -3.69 14.89 15.97
CA LYS A 207 -3.29 14.07 17.11
C LYS A 207 -4.43 13.97 18.11
N ALA A 208 -4.61 12.79 18.67
CA ALA A 208 -5.63 12.53 19.67
C ALA A 208 -5.00 12.00 20.95
N ARG A 209 -5.64 12.23 22.08
CA ARG A 209 -5.22 11.65 23.35
C ARG A 209 -5.99 10.36 23.61
N GLY A 210 -5.29 9.23 23.58
CA GLY A 210 -5.87 7.89 23.77
C GLY A 210 -6.63 7.35 22.55
N SER A 211 -6.84 6.05 22.53
CA SER A 211 -7.39 5.32 21.38
C SER A 211 -8.82 5.73 21.03
N LYS A 212 -9.70 6.00 22.03
CA LYS A 212 -11.09 6.41 21.80
C LYS A 212 -11.17 7.71 21.00
N ASN A 213 -10.40 8.72 21.39
CA ASN A 213 -10.38 10.00 20.66
C ASN A 213 -9.70 9.84 19.29
N GLY A 214 -8.69 8.93 19.18
CA GLY A 214 -8.08 8.56 17.92
C GLY A 214 -9.09 7.95 16.95
N ASN A 215 -9.87 6.97 17.39
CA ASN A 215 -10.92 6.34 16.58
C ASN A 215 -11.96 7.36 16.11
N ASN A 216 -12.42 8.26 17.01
CA ASN A 216 -13.36 9.32 16.65
C ASN A 216 -12.77 10.26 15.58
N MET A 217 -11.51 10.68 15.76
CA MET A 217 -10.82 11.54 14.79
C MET A 217 -10.66 10.84 13.44
N LEU A 218 -10.26 9.56 13.41
CA LEU A 218 -10.15 8.77 12.18
C LEU A 218 -11.50 8.72 11.46
N ARG A 219 -12.60 8.40 12.17
CA ARG A 219 -13.96 8.40 11.62
C ARG A 219 -14.33 9.76 11.02
N GLU A 220 -14.15 10.84 11.78
CA GLU A 220 -14.47 12.20 11.32
C GLU A 220 -13.69 12.60 10.06
N LEU A 221 -12.42 12.18 9.97
CA LEU A 221 -11.59 12.46 8.81
C LEU A 221 -12.06 11.66 7.59
N VAL A 222 -12.48 10.40 7.76
CA VAL A 222 -13.12 9.62 6.68
C VAL A 222 -14.38 10.32 6.18
N GLU A 223 -15.26 10.79 7.09
CA GLU A 223 -16.47 11.50 6.72
C GLU A 223 -16.17 12.83 6.00
N LYS A 224 -15.22 13.62 6.52
CA LYS A 224 -14.79 14.91 5.92
C LYS A 224 -14.12 14.76 4.55
N SER A 225 -13.53 13.60 4.27
CA SER A 225 -12.92 13.28 2.97
C SER A 225 -13.92 12.80 1.91
N GLY A 226 -15.21 13.07 2.10
CA GLY A 226 -16.30 12.69 1.21
C GLY A 226 -16.94 11.35 1.54
N GLY A 227 -16.45 10.64 2.58
CA GLY A 227 -16.90 9.29 2.92
C GLY A 227 -16.44 8.23 1.91
N ILE A 228 -16.73 6.98 2.21
CA ILE A 228 -16.29 5.82 1.42
C ILE A 228 -17.23 5.63 0.23
N ASN A 229 -16.69 5.60 -0.98
CA ASN A 229 -17.42 5.14 -2.16
C ASN A 229 -17.39 3.60 -2.21
N PHE A 230 -18.45 2.96 -1.74
CA PHE A 230 -18.57 1.49 -1.69
C PHE A 230 -18.75 0.82 -3.07
N GLN A 231 -18.84 1.60 -4.15
CA GLN A 231 -18.84 1.06 -5.53
C GLN A 231 -17.40 0.94 -6.08
N MET A 232 -16.42 1.48 -5.39
CA MET A 232 -15.01 1.41 -5.70
C MET A 232 -14.28 0.54 -4.66
N PRO A 233 -13.07 0.05 -4.94
CA PRO A 233 -12.27 -0.65 -3.95
C PRO A 233 -12.07 0.17 -2.66
N TYR A 234 -12.13 -0.49 -1.52
CA TYR A 234 -11.82 0.07 -0.20
C TYR A 234 -11.25 -1.04 0.69
N ALA A 235 -10.47 -0.67 1.67
CA ALA A 235 -9.83 -1.63 2.57
C ALA A 235 -9.58 -1.03 3.96
N LEU A 236 -9.52 -1.90 4.95
CA LEU A 236 -9.08 -1.61 6.31
C LEU A 236 -7.81 -2.41 6.59
N ALA A 237 -6.94 -1.87 7.43
CA ALA A 237 -5.72 -2.57 7.78
C ALA A 237 -5.30 -2.34 9.23
N TYR A 238 -4.49 -3.26 9.73
CA TYR A 238 -3.88 -3.17 11.04
C TYR A 238 -2.41 -3.60 11.00
N THR A 239 -1.64 -3.17 12.00
CA THR A 239 -0.26 -3.57 12.24
C THR A 239 -0.14 -4.27 13.59
N GLY A 240 0.72 -5.27 13.69
CA GLY A 240 0.91 -6.03 14.93
C GLY A 240 0.38 -7.45 14.84
N LEU A 241 0.27 -8.10 16.01
CA LEU A 241 -0.10 -9.51 16.12
C LEU A 241 -1.61 -9.76 16.27
N SER A 242 -2.40 -8.71 16.47
CA SER A 242 -3.85 -8.76 16.69
C SER A 242 -4.52 -7.60 15.97
N ASP A 243 -5.73 -7.83 15.49
CA ASP A 243 -6.61 -6.83 14.90
C ASP A 243 -7.59 -6.19 15.89
N ASP A 244 -7.45 -6.46 17.19
CA ASP A 244 -8.38 -5.98 18.25
C ASP A 244 -8.61 -4.47 18.19
N LEU A 245 -7.56 -3.66 17.91
CA LEU A 245 -7.68 -2.21 17.79
C LEU A 245 -8.54 -1.82 16.57
N LEU A 246 -8.38 -2.54 15.45
CA LEU A 246 -9.19 -2.33 14.26
C LEU A 246 -10.64 -2.75 14.50
N GLN A 247 -10.88 -3.91 15.13
CA GLN A 247 -12.24 -4.37 15.46
C GLN A 247 -12.95 -3.39 16.38
N LYS A 248 -12.22 -2.82 17.35
CA LYS A 248 -12.76 -1.76 18.19
C LYS A 248 -13.10 -0.49 17.39
N TYR A 249 -12.24 -0.08 16.46
CA TYR A 249 -12.53 1.05 15.57
C TYR A 249 -13.78 0.80 14.71
N ILE A 250 -13.90 -0.40 14.12
CA ILE A 250 -15.07 -0.77 13.32
C ILE A 250 -16.34 -0.68 14.16
N SER A 251 -16.32 -1.24 15.38
CA SER A 251 -17.44 -1.17 16.31
C SER A 251 -17.80 0.27 16.70
N ASP A 252 -16.80 1.08 17.03
CA ASP A 252 -16.98 2.50 17.41
C ASP A 252 -17.47 3.36 16.21
N SER A 253 -17.26 2.89 14.97
CA SER A 253 -17.54 3.61 13.73
C SER A 253 -18.55 2.88 12.83
N ILE A 254 -19.38 2.01 13.40
CA ILE A 254 -20.29 1.13 12.65
C ILE A 254 -21.17 1.89 11.66
N ALA A 255 -21.58 3.11 11.98
CA ALA A 255 -22.40 3.96 11.12
C ALA A 255 -21.74 4.31 9.76
N LEU A 256 -20.40 4.16 9.64
CA LEU A 256 -19.72 4.30 8.35
C LEU A 256 -20.07 3.15 7.40
N TYR A 257 -20.34 1.98 7.91
CA TYR A 257 -20.38 0.69 7.18
C TYR A 257 -21.77 0.07 7.13
N GLU A 258 -22.54 0.17 8.23
CA GLU A 258 -23.83 -0.49 8.39
C GLU A 258 -24.83 -0.11 7.28
N GLY A 259 -25.41 -1.13 6.64
CA GLY A 259 -26.35 -0.97 5.52
C GLY A 259 -25.71 -0.51 4.21
N LYS A 260 -24.38 -0.37 4.15
CA LYS A 260 -23.63 0.06 2.96
C LYS A 260 -22.75 -1.05 2.38
N THR A 261 -22.34 -1.99 3.21
CA THR A 261 -21.56 -3.16 2.79
C THR A 261 -21.80 -4.32 3.72
N ASP A 262 -21.78 -5.54 3.15
CA ASP A 262 -21.88 -6.80 3.91
C ASP A 262 -20.47 -7.38 4.21
N HIS A 263 -19.41 -6.79 3.65
CA HIS A 263 -18.04 -7.27 3.78
C HIS A 263 -17.07 -6.11 3.98
N LEU A 264 -16.19 -6.25 4.98
CA LEU A 264 -15.09 -5.33 5.22
C LEU A 264 -13.77 -6.04 4.87
N PRO A 265 -13.09 -5.66 3.77
CA PRO A 265 -11.77 -6.20 3.45
C PRO A 265 -10.76 -5.74 4.52
N ILE A 266 -10.22 -6.68 5.30
CA ILE A 266 -9.26 -6.41 6.37
C ILE A 266 -7.93 -7.08 6.02
N HIS A 267 -6.84 -6.32 6.12
CA HIS A 267 -5.51 -6.77 5.79
C HIS A 267 -4.53 -6.53 6.95
N CYS A 268 -3.64 -7.50 7.19
CA CYS A 268 -2.49 -7.30 8.05
C CYS A 268 -1.36 -6.67 7.24
N ILE A 269 -0.78 -5.62 7.76
CA ILE A 269 0.32 -4.89 7.12
C ILE A 269 1.64 -5.67 7.24
N GLY A 270 2.36 -5.81 6.13
CA GLY A 270 3.62 -6.54 6.00
C GLY A 270 4.82 -5.83 6.61
N SER A 271 6.01 -6.45 6.45
CA SER A 271 7.23 -5.98 7.09
C SER A 271 7.76 -4.67 6.50
N THR A 272 7.56 -4.44 5.21
CA THR A 272 8.00 -3.20 4.54
C THR A 272 7.32 -1.98 5.14
N ILE A 273 6.00 -1.95 5.15
CA ILE A 273 5.23 -0.85 5.71
C ILE A 273 5.27 -0.86 7.24
N GLY A 274 5.21 -2.05 7.87
CA GLY A 274 5.27 -2.22 9.32
C GLY A 274 6.53 -1.64 9.95
N THR A 275 7.68 -1.71 9.25
CA THR A 275 8.94 -1.07 9.67
C THR A 275 8.78 0.44 9.90
N HIS A 276 7.96 1.10 9.10
CA HIS A 276 7.74 2.56 9.17
C HIS A 276 6.50 2.95 9.97
N ALA A 277 5.44 2.12 9.96
CA ALA A 277 4.21 2.38 10.72
C ALA A 277 4.32 1.97 12.19
N GLY A 278 5.14 0.97 12.49
CA GLY A 278 5.22 0.35 13.82
C GLY A 278 3.99 -0.50 14.15
N PRO A 279 3.99 -1.22 15.28
CA PRO A 279 2.85 -2.00 15.74
C PRO A 279 1.74 -1.11 16.31
N GLY A 280 0.50 -1.59 16.31
CA GLY A 280 -0.66 -0.92 16.91
C GLY A 280 -1.25 0.22 16.04
N ALA A 281 -0.91 0.27 14.75
CA ALA A 281 -1.58 1.16 13.81
C ALA A 281 -2.84 0.50 13.23
N ILE A 282 -3.82 1.36 12.86
CA ILE A 282 -4.98 0.97 12.06
C ILE A 282 -5.14 1.97 10.92
N ALA A 283 -5.65 1.51 9.78
CA ALA A 283 -5.81 2.34 8.60
C ALA A 283 -7.12 2.04 7.85
N VAL A 284 -7.62 3.06 7.17
CA VAL A 284 -8.72 2.96 6.20
C VAL A 284 -8.26 3.57 4.89
N ALA A 285 -8.38 2.82 3.79
CA ALA A 285 -8.17 3.32 2.45
C ALA A 285 -9.45 3.21 1.62
N PHE A 286 -9.74 4.22 0.82
CA PHE A 286 -10.96 4.29 0.04
C PHE A 286 -10.86 5.34 -1.07
N PHE A 287 -11.72 5.22 -2.08
CA PHE A 287 -12.02 6.31 -3.00
C PHE A 287 -13.09 7.20 -2.37
N GLY A 288 -12.79 8.49 -2.21
CA GLY A 288 -13.76 9.46 -1.70
C GLY A 288 -14.92 9.67 -2.67
N ASN A 289 -16.11 9.95 -2.16
CA ASN A 289 -17.20 10.47 -2.99
C ASN A 289 -16.81 11.88 -3.45
N SER A 290 -16.94 12.14 -4.76
CA SER A 290 -16.68 13.45 -5.38
C SER A 290 -17.78 14.44 -4.99
#